data_8e1376e2b6342facab114b30bd1cc184
#
_entry.id   8e1376e2b6342facab114b30bd1cc184
#
_cell.length_a   1.000
_cell.length_b   1.000
_cell.length_c   1.000
_cell.angle_alpha   90.00
_cell.angle_beta   90.00
_cell.angle_gamma   90.00
#
_symmetry.space_group_name_H-M   'P 1'
#
loop_
_entity.id
_entity.type
_entity.pdbx_description
1 polymer ?
#
loop_
_entity_poly.entity_id
_entity_poly.type
_entity_poly.pdbx_seq_one_letter_code
_entity_poly.pdbx_strand_id
1 'polypeptide(L)'
;MVSPIATDKCLTRNKYHVVDHDPGGTGAVLASPDGGTTPDFLDMRDYVDFVAIASPSVVGGNGITKMEIVAATDTAFTTPVVIKDSGAIQADALGDYVILECDEQDLIASGTSLRYVAARLTMATGTDEAKVIYVATAKRPHDGLSATTIA
;
A
#
# COMPACT_ATOMS: atom_id res chain seq x y z
N MET A 1 -0.32 -7.04 37.77
CA MET A 1 -1.44 -6.59 36.88
C MET A 1 -0.82 -6.04 35.62
N VAL A 2 -0.87 -6.79 34.53
CA VAL A 2 -0.39 -6.30 33.23
C VAL A 2 -1.46 -5.33 32.71
N SER A 3 -1.07 -4.07 32.53
CA SER A 3 -1.99 -3.05 32.03
C SER A 3 -2.45 -3.44 30.62
N PRO A 4 -3.74 -3.56 30.35
CA PRO A 4 -4.25 -3.85 29.00
C PRO A 4 -4.02 -2.70 28.01
N ILE A 5 -3.42 -1.62 28.47
CA ILE A 5 -3.24 -0.36 27.74
C ILE A 5 -2.26 -0.46 26.57
N ALA A 6 -1.29 -1.39 26.60
CA ALA A 6 -0.29 -1.48 25.52
C ALA A 6 -0.83 -2.09 24.22
N THR A 7 -1.74 -3.06 24.33
CA THR A 7 -2.34 -3.73 23.16
C THR A 7 -3.40 -2.83 22.51
N ASP A 8 -4.15 -2.09 23.32
CA ASP A 8 -5.20 -1.20 22.86
C ASP A 8 -4.63 0.02 22.10
N LYS A 9 -3.52 0.57 22.61
CA LYS A 9 -2.85 1.69 21.94
C LYS A 9 -2.20 1.31 20.60
N CYS A 10 -1.78 0.07 20.44
CA CYS A 10 -1.21 -0.39 19.18
C CYS A 10 -2.29 -0.54 18.10
N LEU A 11 -3.45 -1.07 18.45
CA LEU A 11 -4.58 -1.26 17.52
C LEU A 11 -5.26 0.06 17.16
N THR A 12 -5.30 1.03 18.06
CA THR A 12 -5.92 2.35 17.81
C THR A 12 -5.02 3.30 16.99
N ARG A 13 -3.73 3.01 16.87
CA ARG A 13 -2.77 3.86 16.14
C ARG A 13 -2.52 3.39 14.72
N ASN A 14 -2.80 2.14 14.41
CA ASN A 14 -2.51 1.58 13.11
C ASN A 14 -3.75 1.54 12.24
N LYS A 15 -3.63 1.97 11.01
CA LYS A 15 -4.62 1.74 9.97
C LYS A 15 -4.22 0.53 9.16
N TYR A 16 -5.17 -0.35 8.95
CA TYR A 16 -5.05 -1.49 8.05
C TYR A 16 -6.04 -1.32 6.92
N HIS A 17 -5.60 -1.52 5.70
CA HIS A 17 -6.43 -1.44 4.51
C HIS A 17 -6.02 -2.56 3.57
N VAL A 18 -7.00 -3.29 3.07
CA VAL A 18 -6.78 -4.41 2.13
C VAL A 18 -7.37 -4.03 0.78
N VAL A 19 -6.57 -4.17 -0.25
CA VAL A 19 -6.94 -3.90 -1.64
C VAL A 19 -6.85 -5.20 -2.42
N ASP A 20 -7.93 -5.61 -3.05
CA ASP A 20 -7.92 -6.65 -4.08
C ASP A 20 -7.51 -5.97 -5.40
N HIS A 21 -6.28 -6.21 -5.81
CA HIS A 21 -5.69 -5.59 -6.99
C HIS A 21 -5.83 -6.50 -8.22
N ASP A 22 -6.66 -6.07 -9.16
CA ASP A 22 -6.75 -6.62 -10.51
C ASP A 22 -6.17 -5.59 -11.48
N PRO A 23 -4.99 -5.84 -12.09
CA PRO A 23 -4.33 -4.86 -12.92
C PRO A 23 -4.97 -4.69 -14.31
N GLY A 24 -5.76 -5.64 -14.78
CA GLY A 24 -6.32 -5.64 -16.13
C GLY A 24 -5.28 -5.60 -17.26
N GLY A 25 -3.98 -5.69 -16.94
CA GLY A 25 -2.90 -5.59 -17.91
C GLY A 25 -1.51 -5.79 -17.29
N THR A 26 -0.46 -5.73 -18.11
CA THR A 26 0.94 -5.97 -17.70
C THR A 26 1.71 -4.71 -17.31
N GLY A 27 1.10 -3.54 -17.37
CA GLY A 27 1.75 -2.27 -17.01
C GLY A 27 1.91 -2.09 -15.49
N ALA A 28 2.63 -1.05 -15.10
CA ALA A 28 2.68 -0.62 -13.71
C ALA A 28 1.37 0.08 -13.35
N VAL A 29 0.59 -0.52 -12.47
CA VAL A 29 -0.75 -0.07 -12.09
C VAL A 29 -0.80 0.24 -10.60
N LEU A 30 -1.40 1.37 -10.22
CA LEU A 30 -1.69 1.68 -8.82
C LEU A 30 -2.66 0.65 -8.24
N ALA A 31 -2.41 0.23 -7.02
CA ALA A 31 -3.29 -0.69 -6.34
C ALA A 31 -4.70 -0.07 -6.23
N SER A 32 -5.65 -0.74 -6.84
CA SER A 32 -7.05 -0.31 -6.90
C SER A 32 -7.97 -1.53 -6.85
N PRO A 33 -9.14 -1.43 -6.19
CA PRO A 33 -10.08 -2.54 -6.12
C PRO A 33 -10.60 -2.91 -7.52
N ASP A 34 -10.69 -4.20 -7.80
CA ASP A 34 -11.41 -4.77 -8.95
C ASP A 34 -11.06 -4.10 -10.30
N GLY A 35 -9.79 -3.86 -10.58
CA GLY A 35 -9.36 -3.18 -11.81
C GLY A 35 -9.85 -1.73 -11.94
N GLY A 36 -10.30 -1.15 -10.83
CA GLY A 36 -10.81 0.21 -10.77
C GLY A 36 -9.77 1.25 -11.19
N THR A 37 -10.26 2.36 -11.70
CA THR A 37 -9.41 3.50 -12.07
C THR A 37 -9.07 4.41 -10.89
N THR A 38 -9.72 4.19 -9.74
CA THR A 38 -9.50 4.98 -8.53
C THR A 38 -8.47 4.26 -7.64
N PRO A 39 -7.26 4.80 -7.49
CA PRO A 39 -6.26 4.17 -6.65
C PRO A 39 -6.65 4.23 -5.18
N ASP A 40 -6.32 3.17 -4.44
CA ASP A 40 -6.34 3.22 -2.99
C ASP A 40 -5.06 3.89 -2.47
N PHE A 41 -5.22 4.82 -1.54
CA PHE A 41 -4.13 5.62 -1.01
C PHE A 41 -4.32 5.95 0.47
N LEU A 42 -3.23 6.37 1.10
CA LEU A 42 -3.24 7.00 2.42
C LEU A 42 -2.78 8.45 2.34
N ASP A 43 -3.36 9.29 3.21
CA ASP A 43 -2.97 10.68 3.40
C ASP A 43 -1.93 10.77 4.53
N MET A 44 -0.67 10.95 4.19
CA MET A 44 0.45 10.97 5.14
C MET A 44 0.46 12.17 6.10
N ARG A 45 -0.49 13.10 6.00
CA ARG A 45 -0.68 14.12 7.05
C ARG A 45 -1.07 13.51 8.39
N ASP A 46 -1.76 12.37 8.35
CA ASP A 46 -2.29 11.71 9.52
C ASP A 46 -1.38 10.56 10.03
N TYR A 47 -0.37 10.17 9.24
CA TYR A 47 0.48 9.01 9.53
C TYR A 47 1.96 9.38 9.51
N VAL A 48 2.76 8.64 10.31
CA VAL A 48 4.23 8.81 10.38
C VAL A 48 4.97 7.84 9.46
N ASP A 49 4.38 6.70 9.18
CA ASP A 49 4.92 5.65 8.33
C ASP A 49 3.84 5.02 7.45
N PHE A 50 4.28 4.30 6.44
CA PHE A 50 3.46 3.54 5.52
C PHE A 50 4.20 2.27 5.11
N VAL A 51 3.56 1.14 5.28
CA VAL A 51 4.04 -0.16 4.84
C VAL A 51 3.03 -0.72 3.85
N ALA A 52 3.51 -1.13 2.69
CA ALA A 52 2.73 -1.87 1.72
C ALA A 52 3.23 -3.32 1.66
N ILE A 53 2.32 -4.25 1.77
CA ILE A 53 2.58 -5.70 1.66
C ILE A 53 1.72 -6.21 0.51
N ALA A 54 2.34 -6.78 -0.52
CA ALA A 54 1.64 -7.38 -1.64
C ALA A 54 1.91 -8.87 -1.73
N SER A 55 0.88 -9.64 -2.03
CA SER A 55 0.97 -11.09 -2.23
C SER A 55 0.10 -11.48 -3.43
N PRO A 56 0.58 -12.36 -4.33
CA PRO A 56 -0.25 -12.87 -5.41
C PRO A 56 -1.49 -13.58 -4.86
N SER A 57 -2.65 -13.30 -5.43
CA SER A 57 -3.92 -13.98 -5.14
C SER A 57 -4.37 -14.87 -6.28
N VAL A 58 -4.03 -14.51 -7.53
CA VAL A 58 -4.17 -15.34 -8.72
C VAL A 58 -2.86 -15.26 -9.49
N VAL A 59 -2.33 -16.42 -9.87
CA VAL A 59 -1.10 -16.52 -10.65
C VAL A 59 -1.44 -17.17 -12.00
N GLY A 60 -1.62 -16.34 -13.01
CA GLY A 60 -1.82 -16.77 -14.41
C GLY A 60 -0.52 -16.82 -15.22
N GLY A 61 0.50 -16.12 -14.71
CA GLY A 61 1.84 -16.06 -15.29
C GLY A 61 2.92 -16.14 -14.21
N ASN A 62 3.72 -15.09 -14.06
CA ASN A 62 4.80 -15.01 -13.08
C ASN A 62 4.48 -14.04 -11.91
N GLY A 63 3.21 -13.78 -11.66
CA GLY A 63 2.76 -13.00 -10.52
C GLY A 63 3.27 -11.56 -10.50
N ILE A 64 3.75 -11.10 -9.33
CA ILE A 64 4.27 -9.74 -9.14
C ILE A 64 5.73 -9.70 -9.57
N THR A 65 6.05 -8.85 -10.54
CA THR A 65 7.41 -8.68 -11.07
C THR A 65 8.10 -7.42 -10.54
N LYS A 66 7.34 -6.46 -10.00
CA LYS A 66 7.84 -5.25 -9.35
C LYS A 66 6.80 -4.65 -8.44
N MET A 67 7.23 -4.07 -7.34
CA MET A 67 6.40 -3.21 -6.48
C MET A 67 7.12 -1.90 -6.22
N GLU A 68 6.37 -0.81 -6.18
CA GLU A 68 6.85 0.51 -5.84
C GLU A 68 5.91 1.16 -4.82
N ILE A 69 6.44 1.97 -3.91
CA ILE A 69 5.66 2.97 -3.20
C ILE A 69 5.80 4.28 -3.97
N VAL A 70 4.69 4.85 -4.35
CA VAL A 70 4.63 6.13 -5.04
C VAL A 70 3.89 7.16 -4.21
N ALA A 71 4.27 8.42 -4.33
CA ALA A 71 3.59 9.53 -3.68
C ALA A 71 3.20 10.60 -4.67
N ALA A 72 2.12 11.31 -4.38
CA ALA A 72 1.62 12.40 -5.20
C ALA A 72 1.10 13.57 -4.35
N THR A 73 0.91 14.71 -4.99
CA THR A 73 0.30 15.89 -4.39
C THR A 73 -1.22 15.86 -4.47
N ASP A 74 -1.78 15.01 -5.32
CA ASP A 74 -3.21 14.87 -5.58
C ASP A 74 -3.64 13.40 -5.49
N THR A 75 -4.93 13.17 -5.26
CA THR A 75 -5.52 11.84 -5.09
C THR A 75 -5.69 11.05 -6.40
N ALA A 76 -5.52 11.71 -7.54
CA ALA A 76 -5.56 11.06 -8.84
C ALA A 76 -4.18 10.51 -9.27
N PHE A 77 -3.13 10.82 -8.50
CA PHE A 77 -1.75 10.45 -8.82
C PHE A 77 -1.35 10.86 -10.24
N THR A 78 -1.67 12.10 -10.62
CA THR A 78 -1.43 12.61 -11.98
C THR A 78 0.06 12.57 -12.35
N THR A 79 0.92 12.90 -11.41
CA THR A 79 2.40 12.86 -11.57
C THR A 79 3.04 12.22 -10.35
N PRO A 80 2.92 10.90 -10.18
CA PRO A 80 3.45 10.23 -9.00
C PRO A 80 4.98 10.17 -9.03
N VAL A 81 5.58 10.36 -7.86
CA VAL A 81 7.02 10.22 -7.63
C VAL A 81 7.27 8.88 -6.95
N VAL A 82 8.25 8.12 -7.44
CA VAL A 82 8.65 6.86 -6.80
C VAL A 82 9.44 7.18 -5.53
N ILE A 83 8.96 6.68 -4.40
CA ILE A 83 9.60 6.83 -3.09
C ILE A 83 10.46 5.60 -2.78
N LYS A 84 9.93 4.41 -3.00
CA LYS A 84 10.63 3.14 -2.83
C LYS A 84 10.36 2.24 -4.02
N ASP A 85 11.33 1.41 -4.34
CA ASP A 85 11.31 0.50 -5.49
C ASP A 85 11.91 -0.85 -5.07
N SER A 86 11.19 -1.93 -5.29
CA SER A 86 11.69 -3.29 -5.03
C SER A 86 12.77 -3.74 -6.01
N GLY A 87 12.94 -3.02 -7.13
CA GLY A 87 13.63 -3.55 -8.29
C GLY A 87 12.85 -4.69 -8.96
N ALA A 88 13.52 -5.40 -9.84
CA ALA A 88 12.93 -6.60 -10.45
C ALA A 88 12.87 -7.72 -9.41
N ILE A 89 11.70 -8.29 -9.25
CA ILE A 89 11.42 -9.41 -8.34
C ILE A 89 10.62 -10.48 -9.06
N GLN A 90 10.39 -11.61 -8.39
CA GLN A 90 9.52 -12.66 -8.86
C GLN A 90 8.79 -13.24 -7.64
N ALA A 91 7.55 -12.78 -7.43
CA ALA A 91 6.62 -13.36 -6.47
C ALA A 91 5.55 -14.09 -7.28
N ASP A 92 5.81 -15.37 -7.61
CA ASP A 92 5.09 -16.15 -8.60
C ASP A 92 4.33 -17.33 -8.02
N ALA A 93 4.30 -17.47 -6.72
CA ALA A 93 3.55 -18.51 -6.01
C ALA A 93 2.58 -17.91 -4.99
N LEU A 94 1.47 -18.61 -4.76
CA LEU A 94 0.58 -18.28 -3.65
C LEU A 94 1.34 -18.44 -2.32
N GLY A 95 1.40 -17.39 -1.53
CA GLY A 95 2.15 -17.35 -0.28
C GLY A 95 3.46 -16.57 -0.36
N ASP A 96 3.93 -16.23 -1.57
CA ASP A 96 4.97 -15.23 -1.73
C ASP A 96 4.44 -13.86 -1.33
N TYR A 97 5.35 -12.99 -0.92
CA TYR A 97 4.99 -11.60 -0.58
C TYR A 97 6.15 -10.66 -0.83
N VAL A 98 5.80 -9.40 -1.05
CA VAL A 98 6.73 -8.28 -1.19
C VAL A 98 6.37 -7.24 -0.15
N ILE A 99 7.34 -6.70 0.55
CA ILE A 99 7.15 -5.64 1.53
C ILE A 99 8.01 -4.45 1.15
N LEU A 100 7.40 -3.27 1.11
CA LEU A 100 8.10 -1.98 1.05
C LEU A 100 7.56 -1.08 2.15
N GLU A 101 8.44 -0.21 2.64
CA GLU A 101 8.11 0.76 3.68
C GLU A 101 8.68 2.13 3.35
N CYS A 102 7.99 3.17 3.74
CA CYS A 102 8.46 4.54 3.73
C CYS A 102 7.93 5.32 4.92
N ASP A 103 8.60 6.41 5.23
CA ASP A 103 8.21 7.32 6.28
C ASP A 103 8.06 8.77 5.76
N GLU A 104 7.73 9.68 6.66
CA GLU A 104 7.59 11.09 6.33
C GLU A 104 8.91 11.71 5.81
N GLN A 105 10.06 11.23 6.29
CA GLN A 105 11.37 11.75 5.85
C GLN A 105 11.68 11.34 4.41
N ASP A 106 11.30 10.14 4.01
CA ASP A 106 11.42 9.68 2.62
C ASP A 106 10.60 10.57 1.67
N LEU A 107 9.39 10.96 2.07
CA LEU A 107 8.56 11.87 1.28
C LEU A 107 9.20 13.26 1.16
N ILE A 108 9.68 13.82 2.29
CA ILE A 108 10.34 15.13 2.31
C ILE A 108 11.60 15.12 1.43
N ALA A 109 12.38 14.05 1.47
CA ALA A 109 13.59 13.90 0.67
C ALA A 109 13.29 13.78 -0.83
N SER A 110 12.13 13.20 -1.19
CA SER A 110 11.74 12.95 -2.57
C SER A 110 11.04 14.11 -3.25
N GLY A 111 10.49 15.06 -2.49
CA GLY A 111 9.87 16.25 -3.05
C GLY A 111 9.00 17.02 -2.08
N THR A 112 8.86 18.31 -2.33
CA THR A 112 8.00 19.18 -1.53
C THR A 112 6.53 18.91 -1.85
N SER A 113 5.69 18.91 -0.82
CA SER A 113 4.22 18.78 -0.95
C SER A 113 3.70 17.38 -1.31
N LEU A 114 4.55 16.33 -1.35
CA LEU A 114 4.06 14.97 -1.48
C LEU A 114 3.25 14.60 -0.24
N ARG A 115 2.08 14.01 -0.46
CA ARG A 115 1.10 13.82 0.60
C ARG A 115 0.40 12.49 0.55
N TYR A 116 -0.05 12.10 -0.62
CA TYR A 116 -0.80 10.85 -0.81
C TYR A 116 0.18 9.76 -1.23
N VAL A 117 0.10 8.60 -0.59
CA VAL A 117 0.95 7.44 -0.89
C VAL A 117 0.10 6.24 -1.29
N ALA A 118 0.60 5.48 -2.24
CA ALA A 118 -0.02 4.25 -2.71
C ALA A 118 1.03 3.23 -3.13
N ALA A 119 0.67 1.96 -3.16
CA ALA A 119 1.46 0.95 -3.84
C ALA A 119 1.15 0.97 -5.33
N ARG A 120 2.17 0.71 -6.14
CA ARG A 120 2.07 0.49 -7.59
C ARG A 120 2.73 -0.84 -7.90
N LEU A 121 2.00 -1.74 -8.56
CA LEU A 121 2.46 -3.07 -8.88
C LEU A 121 2.62 -3.23 -10.38
N THR A 122 3.61 -4.02 -10.77
CA THR A 122 3.74 -4.54 -12.14
C THR A 122 3.54 -6.06 -12.08
N MET A 123 2.53 -6.52 -12.79
CA MET A 123 2.21 -7.94 -12.89
C MET A 123 2.80 -8.53 -14.17
N ALA A 124 3.12 -9.82 -14.18
CA ALA A 124 3.69 -10.49 -15.34
C ALA A 124 2.67 -10.66 -16.47
N THR A 125 1.41 -10.88 -16.13
CA THR A 125 0.29 -11.00 -17.09
C THR A 125 -0.93 -10.21 -16.58
N GLY A 126 -1.86 -9.90 -17.49
CA GLY A 126 -3.11 -9.23 -17.14
C GLY A 126 -4.11 -10.13 -16.41
N THR A 127 -3.80 -11.40 -16.22
CA THR A 127 -4.60 -12.36 -15.45
C THR A 127 -4.02 -12.66 -14.08
N ASP A 128 -2.88 -12.08 -13.74
CA ASP A 128 -2.33 -12.13 -12.39
C ASP A 128 -3.06 -11.11 -11.52
N GLU A 129 -3.42 -11.51 -10.31
CA GLU A 129 -4.05 -10.65 -9.31
C GLU A 129 -3.23 -10.65 -8.02
N ALA A 130 -3.36 -9.61 -7.22
CA ALA A 130 -2.67 -9.51 -5.95
C ALA A 130 -3.58 -8.92 -4.86
N LYS A 131 -3.34 -9.33 -3.62
CA LYS A 131 -3.85 -8.63 -2.44
C LYS A 131 -2.77 -7.69 -1.92
N VAL A 132 -3.14 -6.44 -1.71
CA VAL A 132 -2.25 -5.42 -1.17
C VAL A 132 -2.79 -4.97 0.18
N ILE A 133 -1.94 -5.00 1.19
CA ILE A 133 -2.28 -4.57 2.55
C ILE A 133 -1.47 -3.33 2.86
N TYR A 134 -2.15 -2.25 3.23
CA TYR A 134 -1.53 -1.06 3.77
C TYR A 134 -1.58 -1.07 5.29
N VAL A 135 -0.44 -0.80 5.91
CA VAL A 135 -0.31 -0.62 7.35
C VAL A 135 0.34 0.73 7.59
N ALA A 136 -0.26 1.55 8.44
CA ALA A 136 0.27 2.87 8.76
C ALA A 136 0.07 3.23 10.23
N THR A 137 1.05 3.89 10.83
CA THR A 137 0.99 4.36 12.21
C THR A 137 0.51 5.80 12.27
N ALA A 138 -0.59 6.06 12.95
CA ALA A 138 -1.16 7.39 13.08
C ALA A 138 -0.26 8.31 13.92
N LYS A 139 -0.13 9.59 13.50
CA LYS A 139 0.57 10.65 14.25
C LYS A 139 -0.11 10.94 15.59
N ARG A 140 -1.43 10.81 15.64
CA ARG A 140 -2.23 11.03 16.84
C ARG A 140 -3.13 9.82 17.08
N PRO A 141 -3.41 9.46 18.33
CA PRO A 141 -4.42 8.47 18.62
C PRO A 141 -5.76 8.97 18.04
N HIS A 142 -6.39 8.17 17.21
CA HIS A 142 -7.76 8.43 16.81
C HIS A 142 -8.67 8.10 17.99
N ASP A 143 -9.55 9.04 18.36
CA ASP A 143 -10.61 8.79 19.32
C ASP A 143 -11.68 7.89 18.65
N GLY A 144 -11.51 6.59 18.83
CA GLY A 144 -12.41 5.57 18.34
C GLY A 144 -11.97 4.96 17.00
N LEU A 145 -11.97 3.64 16.97
CA LEU A 145 -11.93 2.87 15.73
C LEU A 145 -13.22 3.20 14.97
N SER A 146 -13.11 4.00 13.93
CA SER A 146 -14.09 3.91 12.85
C SER A 146 -14.06 2.46 12.39
N ALA A 147 -15.14 1.73 12.59
CA ALA A 147 -15.25 0.36 12.12
C ALA A 147 -15.00 0.36 10.61
N THR A 148 -13.80 0.00 10.21
CA THR A 148 -13.53 -0.28 8.82
C THR A 148 -14.12 -1.64 8.57
N THR A 149 -15.23 -1.67 7.85
CA THR A 149 -15.79 -2.92 7.35
C THR A 149 -14.76 -3.50 6.41
N ILE A 150 -14.13 -4.59 6.85
CA ILE A 150 -13.32 -5.42 5.97
C ILE A 150 -14.35 -6.21 5.16
N ALA A 151 -14.57 -5.77 3.96
CA ALA A 151 -15.37 -6.51 3.00
C ALA A 151 -14.53 -7.58 2.34
#